data_21b8328d2ba07abeb6b9c6c6e3842a6e
#
_entry.id   21b8328d2ba07abeb6b9c6c6e3842a6e
#
_cell.length_a   1.000
_cell.length_b   1.000
_cell.length_c   1.000
_cell.angle_alpha   90.00
_cell.angle_beta   90.00
_cell.angle_gamma   90.00
#
_symmetry.space_group_name_H-M   'P 1'
#
loop_
_entity.id
_entity.type
_entity.pdbx_description
1 polymer ?
#
loop_
_entity_poly.entity_id
_entity_poly.type
_entity_poly.pdbx_seq_one_letter_code
_entity_poly.pdbx_strand_id
1 'polypeptide(L)'
;MDVADDGKLRARVTICNRKGLHARASAKFVKCAEGFDAMVHVIRDRHTVGGTSIMSLMSLAAGPGTELLLEAEGPEAPQAIEALVALVESGFGEQH
;
A
#
# COMPACT_ATOMS: atom_id res chain seq x y z
N MET A 1 -4.64 -11.32 -5.85
CA MET A 1 -5.64 -10.23 -5.73
C MET A 1 -7.02 -10.88 -5.54
N ASP A 2 -7.68 -10.54 -4.46
CA ASP A 2 -8.96 -11.15 -4.11
C ASP A 2 -10.08 -10.11 -4.15
N VAL A 3 -11.25 -10.53 -4.64
CA VAL A 3 -12.46 -9.70 -4.61
C VAL A 3 -13.29 -10.16 -3.42
N ALA A 4 -13.52 -9.24 -2.48
CA ALA A 4 -14.36 -9.53 -1.32
C ALA A 4 -15.84 -9.32 -1.65
N ASP A 5 -16.73 -9.86 -0.80
CA ASP A 5 -18.17 -9.74 -0.97
C ASP A 5 -18.65 -8.29 -0.96
N ASP A 6 -17.87 -7.38 -0.34
CA ASP A 6 -18.19 -5.95 -0.29
C ASP A 6 -17.74 -5.17 -1.53
N GLY A 7 -17.23 -5.87 -2.56
CA GLY A 7 -16.78 -5.24 -3.80
C GLY A 7 -15.39 -4.66 -3.74
N LYS A 8 -14.68 -4.81 -2.63
CA LYS A 8 -13.31 -4.31 -2.48
C LYS A 8 -12.31 -5.35 -2.94
N LEU A 9 -11.23 -4.90 -3.55
CA LEU A 9 -10.11 -5.76 -3.90
C LEU A 9 -9.08 -5.69 -2.78
N ARG A 10 -8.48 -6.83 -2.46
CA ARG A 10 -7.46 -6.92 -1.41
C ARG A 10 -6.27 -7.70 -1.91
N ALA A 11 -5.10 -7.29 -1.46
CA ALA A 11 -3.86 -7.99 -1.74
C ALA A 11 -2.93 -7.85 -0.54
N ARG A 12 -2.23 -8.93 -0.21
CA ARG A 12 -1.23 -8.92 0.84
C ARG A 12 0.12 -8.61 0.24
N VAL A 13 0.91 -7.78 0.93
CA VAL A 13 2.27 -7.47 0.53
C VAL A 13 3.16 -7.52 1.77
N THR A 14 4.44 -7.78 1.54
CA THR A 14 5.42 -7.77 2.63
C THR A 14 6.45 -6.69 2.33
N ILE A 15 6.70 -5.82 3.30
CA ILE A 15 7.73 -4.79 3.18
C ILE A 15 9.08 -5.48 3.09
N CYS A 16 9.86 -5.15 2.05
CA CYS A 16 11.15 -5.79 1.82
C CYS A 16 12.32 -4.79 1.76
N ASN A 17 12.05 -3.50 1.73
CA ASN A 17 13.11 -2.50 1.72
C ASN A 17 13.63 -2.26 3.14
N ARG A 18 14.90 -1.94 3.25
CA ARG A 18 15.59 -1.84 4.53
C ARG A 18 14.97 -0.86 5.50
N LYS A 19 14.53 0.30 4.98
CA LYS A 19 13.99 1.38 5.82
C LYS A 19 12.48 1.30 6.01
N GLY A 20 11.82 0.33 5.39
CA GLY A 20 10.38 0.19 5.51
C GLY A 20 9.62 1.39 4.96
N LEU A 21 8.45 1.65 5.55
CA LEU A 21 7.58 2.76 5.16
C LEU A 21 8.04 4.09 5.77
N HIS A 22 9.29 4.47 5.50
CA HIS A 22 9.82 5.78 5.89
C HIS A 22 9.20 6.87 5.01
N ALA A 23 9.56 8.13 5.24
CA ALA A 23 8.92 9.26 4.57
C ALA A 23 8.97 9.17 3.05
N ARG A 24 10.13 8.84 2.47
CA ARG A 24 10.29 8.75 1.01
C ARG A 24 9.46 7.61 0.42
N ALA A 25 9.49 6.44 1.05
CA ALA A 25 8.70 5.29 0.58
C ALA A 25 7.21 5.59 0.68
N SER A 26 6.77 6.19 1.79
CA SER A 26 5.37 6.58 1.97
C SER A 26 4.93 7.60 0.92
N ALA A 27 5.81 8.56 0.59
CA ALA A 27 5.51 9.54 -0.46
C ALA A 27 5.34 8.87 -1.82
N LYS A 28 6.19 7.88 -2.15
CA LYS A 28 6.05 7.11 -3.39
C LYS A 28 4.74 6.33 -3.43
N PHE A 29 4.35 5.75 -2.29
CA PHE A 29 3.10 5.02 -2.19
C PHE A 29 1.91 5.95 -2.46
N VAL A 30 1.88 7.11 -1.79
CA VAL A 30 0.81 8.11 -1.95
C VAL A 30 0.72 8.56 -3.41
N LYS A 31 1.86 8.89 -4.02
CA LYS A 31 1.88 9.36 -5.41
C LYS A 31 1.33 8.27 -6.36
N CYS A 32 1.69 7.04 -6.12
CA CYS A 32 1.17 5.92 -6.92
C CYS A 32 -0.34 5.77 -6.73
N ALA A 33 -0.81 5.77 -5.49
CA ALA A 33 -2.24 5.61 -5.19
C ALA A 33 -3.07 6.75 -5.79
N GLU A 34 -2.56 7.98 -5.75
CA GLU A 34 -3.25 9.14 -6.27
C GLU A 34 -3.40 9.12 -7.79
N GLY A 35 -2.63 8.29 -8.48
CA GLY A 35 -2.69 8.17 -9.92
C GLY A 35 -3.89 7.38 -10.44
N PHE A 36 -4.71 6.83 -9.54
CA PHE A 36 -5.83 5.98 -9.92
C PHE A 36 -7.13 6.48 -9.30
N ASP A 37 -8.22 6.29 -10.03
CA ASP A 37 -9.57 6.57 -9.52
C ASP A 37 -10.01 5.39 -8.66
N ALA A 38 -9.50 5.36 -7.44
CA ALA A 38 -9.78 4.32 -6.47
C ALA A 38 -9.51 4.84 -5.07
N MET A 39 -10.30 4.35 -4.11
CA MET A 39 -10.05 4.62 -2.70
C MET A 39 -9.17 3.49 -2.16
N VAL A 40 -8.02 3.84 -1.63
CA VAL A 40 -7.03 2.87 -1.15
C VAL A 40 -6.87 2.97 0.36
N HIS A 41 -6.87 1.82 1.02
CA HIS A 41 -6.56 1.70 2.44
C HIS A 41 -5.43 0.71 2.64
N VAL A 42 -4.65 0.94 3.67
CA VAL A 42 -3.55 0.05 4.07
C VAL A 42 -3.79 -0.39 5.50
N ILE A 43 -3.72 -1.69 5.71
CA ILE A 43 -4.06 -2.28 7.00
C ILE A 43 -2.87 -3.06 7.53
N ARG A 44 -2.48 -2.75 8.77
CA ARG A 44 -1.52 -3.54 9.53
C ARG A 44 -2.20 -3.95 10.82
N ASP A 45 -2.38 -5.28 11.02
CA ASP A 45 -3.08 -5.82 12.16
C ASP A 45 -4.47 -5.19 12.30
N ARG A 46 -4.71 -4.38 13.32
CA ARG A 46 -5.99 -3.73 13.55
C ARG A 46 -6.02 -2.26 13.13
N HIS A 47 -4.93 -1.79 12.51
CA HIS A 47 -4.81 -0.39 12.12
C HIS A 47 -5.08 -0.23 10.63
N THR A 48 -6.10 0.54 10.30
CA THR A 48 -6.44 0.86 8.91
C THR A 48 -6.18 2.34 8.68
N VAL A 49 -5.41 2.65 7.64
CA VAL A 49 -5.10 4.05 7.30
C VAL A 49 -5.39 4.28 5.82
N GLY A 50 -5.59 5.55 5.46
CA GLY A 50 -5.77 5.92 4.06
C GLY A 50 -4.45 5.86 3.30
N GLY A 51 -4.51 5.33 2.07
CA GLY A 51 -3.31 5.17 1.24
C GLY A 51 -2.82 6.47 0.60
N THR A 52 -3.46 7.60 0.86
CA THR A 52 -3.06 8.90 0.32
C THR A 52 -2.59 9.86 1.39
N SER A 53 -2.24 9.37 2.56
CA SER A 53 -1.70 10.19 3.65
C SER A 53 -0.32 9.67 4.05
N ILE A 54 0.72 10.45 3.78
CA ILE A 54 2.10 10.10 4.13
C ILE A 54 2.23 9.86 5.64
N MET A 55 1.68 10.77 6.43
CA MET A 55 1.77 10.65 7.89
C MET A 55 1.06 9.40 8.41
N SER A 56 -0.10 9.09 7.85
CA SER A 56 -0.83 7.90 8.24
C SER A 56 -0.07 6.61 7.91
N LEU A 57 0.54 6.57 6.71
CA LEU A 57 1.35 5.41 6.33
C LEU A 57 2.55 5.24 7.26
N MET A 58 3.22 6.34 7.59
CA MET A 58 4.35 6.30 8.51
C MET A 58 3.94 5.84 9.91
N SER A 59 2.72 6.16 10.33
CA SER A 59 2.22 5.75 11.64
C SER A 59 2.09 4.24 11.79
N LEU A 60 2.06 3.50 10.69
CA LEU A 60 2.03 2.04 10.74
C LEU A 60 3.35 1.44 11.20
N ALA A 61 4.43 2.21 11.15
CA ALA A 61 5.77 1.78 11.59
C ALA A 61 6.19 0.45 10.93
N ALA A 62 5.85 0.27 9.65
CA ALA A 62 6.08 -0.99 8.95
C ALA A 62 7.53 -1.09 8.48
N GLY A 63 8.31 -1.94 9.14
CA GLY A 63 9.68 -2.24 8.76
C GLY A 63 9.78 -3.49 7.88
N PRO A 64 11.02 -3.91 7.54
CA PRO A 64 11.23 -5.10 6.71
C PRO A 64 10.57 -6.33 7.35
N GLY A 65 9.89 -7.12 6.52
CA GLY A 65 9.19 -8.32 6.98
C GLY A 65 7.76 -8.07 7.45
N THR A 66 7.35 -6.81 7.60
CA THR A 66 5.98 -6.50 8.00
C THR A 66 5.02 -6.80 6.85
N GLU A 67 3.97 -7.54 7.16
CA GLU A 67 2.90 -7.83 6.19
C GLU A 67 1.83 -6.77 6.28
N LEU A 68 1.43 -6.26 5.13
CA LEU A 68 0.35 -5.28 5.01
C LEU A 68 -0.75 -5.84 4.12
N LEU A 69 -1.98 -5.47 4.41
CA LEU A 69 -3.11 -5.75 3.54
C LEU A 69 -3.47 -4.45 2.82
N LEU A 70 -3.43 -4.49 1.50
CA LEU A 70 -3.87 -3.38 0.66
C LEU A 70 -5.32 -3.62 0.27
N GLU A 71 -6.13 -2.56 0.34
CA GLU A 71 -7.54 -2.65 0.02
C GLU A 71 -7.89 -1.49 -0.91
N ALA A 72 -8.61 -1.75 -1.98
CA ALA A 72 -9.00 -0.71 -2.92
C ALA A 72 -10.40 -0.94 -3.44
N GLU A 73 -11.13 0.15 -3.65
CA GLU A 73 -12.44 0.14 -4.28
C GLU A 73 -12.56 1.32 -5.25
N GLY A 74 -13.35 1.17 -6.28
CA GLY A 74 -13.55 2.19 -7.29
C GLY A 74 -13.26 1.69 -8.69
N PRO A 75 -13.48 2.55 -9.70
CA PRO A 75 -13.35 2.15 -11.11
C PRO A 75 -11.97 1.62 -11.49
N GLU A 76 -10.90 2.14 -10.88
CA GLU A 76 -9.55 1.72 -11.19
C GLU A 76 -8.88 0.93 -10.05
N ALA A 77 -9.68 0.31 -9.17
CA ALA A 77 -9.15 -0.47 -8.07
C ALA A 77 -8.19 -1.58 -8.52
N PRO A 78 -8.48 -2.37 -9.58
CA PRO A 78 -7.54 -3.40 -10.02
C PRO A 78 -6.19 -2.84 -10.43
N GLN A 79 -6.19 -1.75 -11.19
CA GLN A 79 -4.95 -1.10 -11.64
C GLN A 79 -4.17 -0.53 -10.45
N ALA A 80 -4.87 0.07 -9.48
CA ALA A 80 -4.23 0.61 -8.28
C ALA A 80 -3.55 -0.49 -7.47
N ILE A 81 -4.25 -1.59 -7.22
CA ILE A 81 -3.69 -2.71 -6.46
C ILE A 81 -2.46 -3.28 -7.16
N GLU A 82 -2.53 -3.51 -8.48
CA GLU A 82 -1.39 -4.04 -9.22
C GLU A 82 -0.16 -3.13 -9.10
N ALA A 83 -0.37 -1.83 -9.29
CA ALA A 83 0.73 -0.86 -9.23
C ALA A 83 1.34 -0.78 -7.82
N LEU A 84 0.49 -0.79 -6.79
CA LEU A 84 0.95 -0.69 -5.41
C LEU A 84 1.68 -1.96 -4.97
N VAL A 85 1.17 -3.13 -5.35
CA VAL A 85 1.84 -4.40 -5.08
C VAL A 85 3.24 -4.41 -5.71
N ALA A 86 3.32 -4.02 -6.98
CA ALA A 86 4.61 -3.96 -7.68
C ALA A 86 5.57 -2.98 -7.01
N LEU A 87 5.08 -1.83 -6.56
CA LEU A 87 5.90 -0.82 -5.89
C LEU A 87 6.48 -1.37 -4.59
N VAL A 88 5.65 -2.00 -3.76
CA VAL A 88 6.10 -2.56 -2.48
C VAL A 88 7.08 -3.71 -2.72
N GLU A 89 6.76 -4.61 -3.65
CA GLU A 89 7.61 -5.77 -3.94
C GLU A 89 8.95 -5.40 -4.55
N SER A 90 9.02 -4.25 -5.22
CA SER A 90 10.29 -3.73 -5.74
C SER A 90 11.12 -3.02 -4.66
N GLY A 91 10.64 -3.00 -3.41
CA GLY A 91 11.32 -2.28 -2.34
C GLY A 91 11.30 -0.78 -2.54
N PHE A 92 10.23 -0.26 -3.17
CA PHE A 92 10.09 1.16 -3.52
C PHE A 92 11.23 1.65 -4.41
N GLY A 93 11.86 0.74 -5.16
CA GLY A 93 12.98 1.07 -6.03
C GLY A 93 14.26 1.41 -5.29
N GLU A 94 14.32 1.19 -3.99
CA GLU A 94 15.51 1.47 -3.18
C GLU A 94 16.54 0.35 -3.30
N GLN A 95 17.79 0.73 -3.20
CA GLN A 95 18.88 -0.25 -3.09
C GLN A 95 19.07 -0.62 -1.64
N HIS A 96 19.27 -1.90 -1.40
CA HIS A 96 19.44 -2.43 -0.04
C HIS A 96 20.89 -2.46 0.39
#